data_9aea23064eb19b3e8f889e044f538331
#
_entry.id   9aea23064eb19b3e8f889e044f538331
#
_cell.length_a   1.000
_cell.length_b   1.000
_cell.length_c   1.000
_cell.angle_alpha   90.00
_cell.angle_beta   90.00
_cell.angle_gamma   90.00
#
_symmetry.space_group_name_H-M   'P 1'
#
loop_
_entity.id
_entity.type
_entity.pdbx_description
1 polymer ?
#
loop_
_entity_poly.entity_id
_entity_poly.type
_entity_poly.pdbx_seq_one_letter_code
_entity_poly.pdbx_strand_id
1 'polypeptide(L)'
;MIRLAREQSKDYSNIEYVRGDAMRLSLPTESYDCVVSLATLHHLELEQALSRMKDTLRANGVLIIQDLVADCCLIERMKSALVFPVSVARRFWKTGRLRAPREVREAWAEHGKGDVYLTLNQVREMCRQHLPEASVRRHLLWRYTIVWRKPGKALSESL
;
A
#
# COMPACT_ATOMS: atom_id res chain seq x y z
N MET A 1 1.70 -9.60 -15.65
CA MET A 1 2.51 -8.88 -14.64
C MET A 1 3.67 -9.73 -14.10
N ILE A 2 3.46 -10.91 -13.50
CA ILE A 2 4.55 -11.75 -12.93
C ILE A 2 5.66 -12.09 -13.94
N ARG A 3 5.30 -12.42 -15.21
CA ARG A 3 6.32 -12.67 -16.25
C ARG A 3 7.27 -11.49 -16.44
N LEU A 4 6.72 -10.29 -16.57
CA LEU A 4 7.52 -9.06 -16.72
C LEU A 4 8.37 -8.78 -15.48
N ALA A 5 7.81 -9.00 -14.29
CA ALA A 5 8.55 -8.85 -13.04
C ALA A 5 9.75 -9.81 -12.97
N ARG A 6 9.56 -11.08 -13.33
CA ARG A 6 10.66 -12.07 -13.43
C ARG A 6 11.73 -11.67 -14.44
N GLU A 7 11.33 -11.17 -15.60
CA GLU A 7 12.25 -10.70 -16.62
C GLU A 7 13.10 -9.51 -16.11
N GLN A 8 12.48 -8.57 -15.36
CA GLN A 8 13.18 -7.40 -14.83
C GLN A 8 14.07 -7.70 -13.63
N SER A 9 13.84 -8.81 -12.95
CA SER A 9 14.58 -9.21 -11.76
C SER A 9 15.42 -10.47 -11.96
N LYS A 10 15.69 -10.87 -13.21
CA LYS A 10 16.43 -12.10 -13.54
C LYS A 10 17.82 -12.20 -12.89
N ASP A 11 18.43 -11.04 -12.58
CA ASP A 11 19.76 -10.95 -11.96
C ASP A 11 19.68 -11.08 -10.41
N TYR A 12 18.48 -11.23 -9.84
CA TYR A 12 18.26 -11.37 -8.39
C TYR A 12 17.71 -12.76 -8.09
N SER A 13 18.56 -13.67 -7.65
CA SER A 13 18.20 -15.07 -7.35
C SER A 13 17.40 -15.24 -6.05
N ASN A 14 17.38 -14.21 -5.21
CA ASN A 14 16.70 -14.20 -3.91
C ASN A 14 15.25 -13.70 -3.96
N ILE A 15 14.68 -13.50 -5.17
CA ILE A 15 13.29 -13.05 -5.34
C ILE A 15 12.42 -14.22 -5.76
N GLU A 16 11.41 -14.54 -4.95
CA GLU A 16 10.36 -15.50 -5.27
C GLU A 16 9.07 -14.78 -5.66
N TYR A 17 8.45 -15.21 -6.75
CA TYR A 17 7.18 -14.68 -7.23
C TYR A 17 6.06 -15.70 -7.06
N VAL A 18 5.10 -15.39 -6.21
CA VAL A 18 3.91 -16.19 -5.99
C VAL A 18 2.70 -15.51 -6.64
N ARG A 19 1.92 -16.27 -7.41
CA ARG A 19 0.64 -15.81 -7.95
C ARG A 19 -0.49 -16.38 -7.13
N GLY A 20 -1.32 -15.53 -6.55
CA GLY A 20 -2.47 -15.97 -5.76
C GLY A 20 -3.29 -14.80 -5.26
N ASP A 21 -4.40 -15.13 -4.63
CA ASP A 21 -5.22 -14.18 -3.86
C ASP A 21 -4.57 -14.00 -2.48
N ALA A 22 -4.16 -12.77 -2.17
CA ALA A 22 -3.51 -12.45 -0.90
C ALA A 22 -4.37 -12.80 0.33
N MET A 23 -5.71 -12.81 0.16
CA MET A 23 -6.64 -13.16 1.23
C MET A 23 -6.78 -14.68 1.44
N ARG A 24 -6.38 -15.50 0.46
CA ARG A 24 -6.51 -16.96 0.48
C ARG A 24 -5.19 -17.71 0.55
N LEU A 25 -4.07 -17.06 0.18
CA LEU A 25 -2.75 -17.66 0.28
C LEU A 25 -2.45 -18.09 1.71
N SER A 26 -1.98 -19.32 1.89
CA SER A 26 -1.43 -19.77 3.16
C SER A 26 -0.05 -19.13 3.33
N LEU A 27 0.03 -18.13 4.21
CA LEU A 27 1.28 -17.48 4.57
C LEU A 27 1.72 -18.00 5.95
N PRO A 28 3.01 -18.30 6.13
CA PRO A 28 3.50 -18.76 7.41
C PRO A 28 3.39 -17.65 8.48
N THR A 29 2.98 -18.00 9.67
CA THR A 29 2.91 -17.08 10.81
C THR A 29 4.31 -16.79 11.36
N GLU A 30 4.49 -15.59 11.93
CA GLU A 30 5.73 -15.13 12.59
C GLU A 30 7.02 -15.45 11.80
N SER A 31 6.98 -15.32 10.47
CA SER A 31 8.07 -15.77 9.59
C SER A 31 8.80 -14.65 8.88
N TYR A 32 8.19 -13.46 8.79
CA TYR A 32 8.75 -12.33 8.04
C TYR A 32 9.22 -11.22 8.97
N ASP A 33 10.38 -10.67 8.65
CA ASP A 33 10.94 -9.50 9.34
C ASP A 33 10.31 -8.20 8.85
N CYS A 34 9.82 -8.21 7.59
CA CYS A 34 9.14 -7.06 6.97
C CYS A 34 8.02 -7.53 6.05
N VAL A 35 6.87 -6.88 6.14
CA VAL A 35 5.76 -7.04 5.19
C VAL A 35 5.48 -5.68 4.55
N VAL A 36 5.41 -5.66 3.23
CA VAL A 36 5.16 -4.43 2.45
C VAL A 36 3.93 -4.61 1.58
N SER A 37 2.97 -3.69 1.71
CA SER A 37 1.79 -3.61 0.84
C SER A 37 1.83 -2.31 0.04
N LEU A 38 1.80 -2.41 -1.29
CA LEU A 38 1.89 -1.26 -2.20
C LEU A 38 0.66 -1.17 -3.09
N ALA A 39 -0.15 -0.13 -2.89
CA ALA A 39 -1.36 0.15 -3.68
C ALA A 39 -2.27 -1.08 -3.82
N THR A 40 -2.56 -1.73 -2.71
CA THR A 40 -3.33 -2.99 -2.68
C THR A 40 -4.42 -2.98 -1.62
N LEU A 41 -4.23 -2.23 -0.52
CA LEU A 41 -5.13 -2.28 0.64
C LEU A 41 -6.56 -1.83 0.30
N HIS A 42 -6.71 -0.88 -0.62
CA HIS A 42 -8.01 -0.38 -1.07
C HIS A 42 -8.85 -1.40 -1.86
N HIS A 43 -8.27 -2.55 -2.24
CA HIS A 43 -8.96 -3.67 -2.88
C HIS A 43 -9.32 -4.79 -1.90
N LEU A 44 -8.85 -4.72 -0.66
CA LEU A 44 -8.95 -5.80 0.31
C LEU A 44 -9.96 -5.46 1.41
N GLU A 45 -10.49 -6.47 2.05
CA GLU A 45 -11.20 -6.32 3.30
C GLU A 45 -10.18 -5.92 4.38
N LEU A 46 -10.35 -4.69 4.91
CA LEU A 46 -9.31 -3.97 5.64
C LEU A 46 -8.84 -4.70 6.91
N GLU A 47 -9.80 -5.06 7.78
CA GLU A 47 -9.48 -5.66 9.09
C GLU A 47 -8.79 -7.01 8.91
N GLN A 48 -9.33 -7.83 8.01
CA GLN A 48 -8.83 -9.15 7.70
C GLN A 48 -7.43 -9.09 7.07
N ALA A 49 -7.21 -8.14 6.14
CA ALA A 49 -5.92 -7.92 5.52
C ALA A 49 -4.86 -7.50 6.54
N LEU A 50 -5.19 -6.56 7.44
CA LEU A 50 -4.28 -6.13 8.49
C LEU A 50 -3.97 -7.24 9.49
N SER A 51 -4.98 -8.03 9.91
CA SER A 51 -4.75 -9.18 10.79
C SER A 51 -3.77 -10.16 10.16
N ARG A 52 -4.01 -10.56 8.92
CA ARG A 52 -3.12 -11.47 8.19
C ARG A 52 -1.69 -10.94 8.08
N MET A 53 -1.51 -9.67 7.72
CA MET A 53 -0.18 -9.04 7.64
C MET A 53 0.54 -9.04 9.00
N LYS A 54 -0.19 -8.78 10.09
CA LYS A 54 0.34 -8.82 11.46
C LYS A 54 0.74 -10.23 11.88
N ASP A 55 -0.07 -11.24 11.54
CA ASP A 55 0.17 -12.63 11.93
C ASP A 55 1.43 -13.20 11.25
N THR A 56 1.72 -12.78 10.02
CA THR A 56 2.91 -13.21 9.30
C THR A 56 4.21 -12.60 9.80
N LEU A 57 4.14 -11.43 10.48
CA LEU A 57 5.31 -10.74 11.01
C LEU A 57 5.83 -11.42 12.29
N ARG A 58 7.14 -11.51 12.39
CA ARG A 58 7.84 -11.85 13.65
C ARG A 58 7.67 -10.73 14.67
N ALA A 59 7.94 -11.04 15.92
CA ALA A 59 8.13 -10.03 16.96
C ALA A 59 9.21 -9.02 16.51
N ASN A 60 8.96 -7.73 16.74
CA ASN A 60 9.77 -6.60 16.23
C ASN A 60 9.82 -6.44 14.70
N GLY A 61 9.09 -7.24 13.93
CA GLY A 61 8.97 -7.10 12.49
C GLY A 61 8.24 -5.80 12.09
N VAL A 62 8.46 -5.36 10.87
CA VAL A 62 7.97 -4.06 10.36
C VAL A 62 6.90 -4.26 9.30
N LEU A 63 5.75 -3.61 9.46
CA LEU A 63 4.71 -3.47 8.44
C LEU A 63 4.83 -2.11 7.76
N ILE A 64 4.91 -2.12 6.44
CA ILE A 64 4.89 -0.89 5.62
C ILE A 64 3.72 -0.98 4.66
N ILE A 65 2.80 -0.03 4.74
CA ILE A 65 1.68 0.07 3.81
C ILE A 65 1.78 1.41 3.10
N GLN A 66 1.83 1.39 1.78
CA GLN A 66 1.68 2.59 0.97
C GLN A 66 0.45 2.43 0.09
N ASP A 67 -0.50 3.35 0.23
CA ASP A 67 -1.74 3.29 -0.54
C ASP A 67 -2.23 4.69 -0.95
N LEU A 68 -3.35 4.72 -1.67
CA LEU A 68 -3.99 5.93 -2.17
C LEU A 68 -4.89 6.54 -1.09
N VAL A 69 -4.96 7.85 -1.06
CA VAL A 69 -5.79 8.62 -0.13
C VAL A 69 -6.92 9.32 -0.88
N ALA A 70 -8.14 9.25 -0.34
CA ALA A 70 -9.26 10.05 -0.81
C ALA A 70 -9.11 11.52 -0.39
N ASP A 71 -9.36 12.43 -1.31
CA ASP A 71 -9.45 13.87 -1.00
C ASP A 71 -10.81 14.16 -0.36
N CYS A 72 -10.84 14.46 0.93
CA CYS A 72 -12.08 14.65 1.69
C CYS A 72 -12.53 16.11 1.82
N CYS A 73 -11.69 17.09 1.53
CA CYS A 73 -12.02 18.49 1.69
C CYS A 73 -11.51 19.38 0.56
N LEU A 74 -12.06 20.60 0.47
CA LEU A 74 -11.70 21.56 -0.57
C LEU A 74 -10.20 21.89 -0.58
N ILE A 75 -9.59 22.02 0.59
CA ILE A 75 -8.16 22.31 0.74
C ILE A 75 -7.31 21.18 0.15
N GLU A 76 -7.69 19.93 0.37
CA GLU A 76 -7.00 18.77 -0.23
C GLU A 76 -7.17 18.73 -1.73
N ARG A 77 -8.36 19.03 -2.23
CA ARG A 77 -8.62 19.14 -3.67
C ARG A 77 -7.81 20.25 -4.32
N MET A 78 -7.66 21.40 -3.63
CA MET A 78 -6.80 22.49 -4.11
C MET A 78 -5.32 22.09 -4.13
N LYS A 79 -4.83 21.42 -3.10
CA LYS A 79 -3.45 20.86 -3.10
C LYS A 79 -3.26 19.86 -4.23
N SER A 80 -4.23 19.00 -4.45
CA SER A 80 -4.22 18.02 -5.55
C SER A 80 -4.21 18.72 -6.92
N ALA A 81 -4.97 19.80 -7.08
CA ALA A 81 -4.97 20.61 -8.29
C ALA A 81 -3.62 21.28 -8.57
N LEU A 82 -2.92 21.77 -7.53
CA LEU A 82 -1.57 22.33 -7.65
C LEU A 82 -0.52 21.27 -8.04
N VAL A 83 -0.71 20.02 -7.61
CA VAL A 83 0.20 18.91 -7.92
C VAL A 83 -0.10 18.29 -9.29
N PHE A 84 -1.29 18.50 -9.82
CA PHE A 84 -1.71 17.95 -11.12
C PHE A 84 -0.76 18.33 -12.27
N PRO A 85 -0.32 19.61 -12.44
CA PRO A 85 0.66 19.98 -13.47
C PRO A 85 1.97 19.20 -13.35
N VAL A 86 2.44 18.97 -12.13
CA VAL A 86 3.66 18.18 -11.87
C VAL A 86 3.50 16.74 -12.35
N SER A 87 2.33 16.15 -12.12
CA SER A 87 2.03 14.79 -12.59
C SER A 87 1.99 14.70 -14.11
N VAL A 88 1.43 15.72 -14.78
CA VAL A 88 1.39 15.83 -16.24
C VAL A 88 2.79 16.04 -16.81
N ALA A 89 3.59 16.95 -16.24
CA ALA A 89 4.96 17.20 -16.65
C ALA A 89 5.84 15.93 -16.52
N ARG A 90 5.74 15.22 -15.39
CA ARG A 90 6.44 13.94 -15.19
C ARG A 90 6.04 12.88 -16.20
N ARG A 91 4.74 12.80 -16.55
CA ARG A 91 4.25 11.89 -17.59
C ARG A 91 4.83 12.26 -18.94
N PHE A 92 4.76 13.54 -19.31
CA PHE A 92 5.31 14.05 -20.56
C PHE A 92 6.80 13.71 -20.68
N TRP A 93 7.56 13.94 -19.62
CA TRP A 93 9.00 13.61 -19.58
C TRP A 93 9.28 12.11 -19.79
N LYS A 94 8.44 11.24 -19.19
CA LYS A 94 8.61 9.78 -19.30
C LYS A 94 8.11 9.19 -20.63
N THR A 95 7.05 9.74 -21.21
CA THR A 95 6.31 9.08 -22.30
C THR A 95 6.16 9.93 -23.55
N GLY A 96 6.55 11.21 -23.53
CA GLY A 96 6.32 12.19 -24.59
C GLY A 96 4.82 12.55 -24.76
N ARG A 97 3.93 12.14 -23.85
CA ARG A 97 2.49 12.33 -23.97
C ARG A 97 1.91 13.05 -22.77
N LEU A 98 1.09 14.09 -23.02
CA LEU A 98 0.37 14.83 -21.99
C LEU A 98 -0.77 14.00 -21.37
N ARG A 99 -1.40 13.13 -22.16
CA ARG A 99 -2.50 12.25 -21.72
C ARG A 99 -2.17 10.80 -21.97
N ALA A 100 -2.65 9.92 -21.09
CA ALA A 100 -2.59 8.48 -21.33
C ALA A 100 -3.46 8.11 -22.53
N PRO A 101 -3.12 7.05 -23.30
CA PRO A 101 -3.98 6.50 -24.33
C PRO A 101 -5.39 6.22 -23.80
N ARG A 102 -6.39 6.28 -24.70
CA ARG A 102 -7.80 6.11 -24.32
C ARG A 102 -8.04 4.77 -23.63
N GLU A 103 -7.50 3.70 -24.19
CA GLU A 103 -7.60 2.32 -23.66
C GLU A 103 -7.06 2.20 -22.23
N VAL A 104 -5.92 2.85 -21.96
CA VAL A 104 -5.32 2.87 -20.61
C VAL A 104 -6.22 3.63 -19.64
N ARG A 105 -6.82 4.74 -20.05
CA ARG A 105 -7.73 5.50 -19.18
C ARG A 105 -9.02 4.75 -18.88
N GLU A 106 -9.58 4.07 -19.88
CA GLU A 106 -10.78 3.25 -19.73
C GLU A 106 -10.51 2.04 -18.83
N ALA A 107 -9.37 1.37 -19.00
CA ALA A 107 -8.95 0.28 -18.12
C ALA A 107 -8.79 0.74 -16.66
N TRP A 108 -8.21 1.92 -16.42
CA TRP A 108 -8.11 2.50 -15.08
C TRP A 108 -9.46 2.91 -14.50
N ALA A 109 -10.36 3.46 -15.32
CA ALA A 109 -11.71 3.83 -14.88
C ALA A 109 -12.54 2.59 -14.52
N GLU A 110 -12.37 1.49 -15.25
CA GLU A 110 -13.04 0.22 -14.96
C GLU A 110 -12.46 -0.40 -13.68
N HIS A 111 -11.13 -0.40 -13.54
CA HIS A 111 -10.44 -0.94 -12.37
C HIS A 111 -10.86 -0.24 -11.07
N GLY A 112 -11.03 1.08 -11.10
CA GLY A 112 -11.40 1.88 -9.92
C GLY A 112 -12.87 1.83 -9.51
N LYS A 113 -13.74 1.12 -10.21
CA LYS A 113 -15.19 1.12 -9.90
C LYS A 113 -15.56 0.46 -8.57
N GLY A 114 -14.71 -0.41 -8.04
CA GLY A 114 -14.93 -1.11 -6.76
C GLY A 114 -14.00 -0.65 -5.64
N ASP A 115 -13.15 0.32 -5.88
CA ASP A 115 -12.12 0.72 -4.94
C ASP A 115 -12.68 1.60 -3.81
N VAL A 116 -12.31 1.28 -2.59
CA VAL A 116 -12.65 2.06 -1.40
C VAL A 116 -11.41 2.79 -0.89
N TYR A 117 -11.32 4.08 -1.23
CA TYR A 117 -10.22 4.91 -0.76
C TYR A 117 -10.54 5.56 0.58
N LEU A 118 -9.65 5.39 1.55
CA LEU A 118 -9.77 5.99 2.87
C LEU A 118 -9.27 7.44 2.86
N THR A 119 -9.95 8.30 3.60
CA THR A 119 -9.42 9.62 3.94
C THR A 119 -8.29 9.48 4.95
N LEU A 120 -7.42 10.49 5.05
CA LEU A 120 -6.30 10.44 6.00
C LEU A 120 -6.76 10.30 7.46
N ASN A 121 -7.92 10.86 7.81
CA ASN A 121 -8.49 10.74 9.16
C ASN A 121 -8.96 9.30 9.43
N GLN A 122 -9.61 8.67 8.46
CA GLN A 122 -9.99 7.25 8.57
C GLN A 122 -8.76 6.34 8.68
N VAL A 123 -7.69 6.63 7.91
CA VAL A 123 -6.42 5.89 8.04
C VAL A 123 -5.83 6.02 9.44
N ARG A 124 -5.82 7.21 10.02
CA ARG A 124 -5.33 7.43 11.39
C ARG A 124 -6.19 6.72 12.44
N GLU A 125 -7.52 6.74 12.25
CA GLU A 125 -8.45 6.03 13.14
C GLU A 125 -8.22 4.52 13.09
N MET A 126 -8.14 3.96 11.90
CA MET A 126 -7.79 2.55 11.68
C MET A 126 -6.45 2.20 12.36
N CYS A 127 -5.42 3.04 12.21
CA CYS A 127 -4.13 2.81 12.86
C CYS A 127 -4.25 2.81 14.39
N ARG A 128 -5.04 3.72 14.97
CA ARG A 128 -5.26 3.73 16.42
C ARG A 128 -5.88 2.43 16.93
N GLN A 129 -6.80 1.86 16.15
CA GLN A 129 -7.52 0.63 16.53
C GLN A 129 -6.70 -0.63 16.30
N HIS A 130 -6.01 -0.74 15.17
CA HIS A 130 -5.40 -2.00 14.73
C HIS A 130 -3.87 -2.01 14.77
N LEU A 131 -3.22 -0.84 14.71
CA LEU A 131 -1.78 -0.66 14.61
C LEU A 131 -1.31 0.43 15.60
N PRO A 132 -1.41 0.19 16.91
CA PRO A 132 -1.02 1.18 17.93
C PRO A 132 0.43 1.64 17.68
N GLU A 133 0.67 2.95 17.88
CA GLU A 133 1.97 3.60 17.64
C GLU A 133 2.44 3.63 16.18
N ALA A 134 1.57 3.30 15.21
CA ALA A 134 1.91 3.42 13.80
C ALA A 134 2.17 4.89 13.41
N SER A 135 3.23 5.09 12.65
CA SER A 135 3.50 6.36 11.99
C SER A 135 2.72 6.46 10.69
N VAL A 136 1.94 7.52 10.51
CA VAL A 136 1.15 7.79 9.30
C VAL A 136 1.65 9.05 8.63
N ARG A 137 2.16 8.95 7.42
CA ARG A 137 2.69 10.06 6.64
C ARG A 137 1.95 10.21 5.32
N ARG A 138 1.41 11.41 5.04
CA ARG A 138 0.88 11.77 3.72
C ARG A 138 2.00 12.19 2.79
N HIS A 139 1.93 11.76 1.53
CA HIS A 139 2.83 12.16 0.47
C HIS A 139 2.11 13.01 -0.59
N LEU A 140 2.88 13.59 -1.49
CA LEU A 140 2.37 14.14 -2.73
C LEU A 140 1.76 13.04 -3.62
N LEU A 141 0.95 13.42 -4.60
CA LEU A 141 0.34 12.50 -5.57
C LEU A 141 -0.62 11.48 -4.91
N TRP A 142 -1.45 11.96 -3.98
CA TRP A 142 -2.59 11.19 -3.41
C TRP A 142 -2.19 9.88 -2.73
N ARG A 143 -1.06 9.85 -2.03
CA ARG A 143 -0.57 8.66 -1.33
C ARG A 143 -0.36 8.93 0.15
N TYR A 144 -0.47 7.87 0.93
CA TYR A 144 -0.01 7.84 2.32
C TYR A 144 0.90 6.63 2.54
N THR A 145 1.69 6.67 3.60
CA THR A 145 2.45 5.53 4.10
C THR A 145 2.18 5.34 5.57
N ILE A 146 1.93 4.10 5.95
CA ILE A 146 1.90 3.64 7.33
C ILE A 146 3.17 2.84 7.56
N VAL A 147 3.82 3.09 8.68
CA VAL A 147 4.92 2.25 9.19
C VAL A 147 4.55 1.86 10.60
N TRP A 148 4.50 0.56 10.84
CA TRP A 148 4.20 -0.02 12.13
C TRP A 148 5.20 -1.12 12.47
N ARG A 149 5.58 -1.20 13.74
CA ARG A 149 6.43 -2.25 14.26
C ARG A 149 5.63 -3.16 15.19
N LYS A 150 5.62 -4.46 14.90
CA LYS A 150 4.99 -5.44 15.79
C LYS A 150 5.68 -5.42 17.15
N PRO A 151 4.96 -5.31 18.26
CA PRO A 151 5.56 -5.39 19.59
C PRO A 151 6.36 -6.66 19.76
N GLY A 152 7.48 -6.58 20.48
CA GLY A 152 8.23 -7.74 20.91
C GLY A 152 7.37 -8.61 21.83
N LYS A 153 7.67 -9.91 21.91
CA LYS A 153 7.11 -10.74 22.98
C LYS A 153 7.63 -10.16 24.30
N ALA A 154 6.74 -9.72 25.18
CA ALA A 154 7.12 -9.41 26.54
C ALA A 154 7.85 -10.65 27.10
N LEU A 155 9.04 -10.46 27.63
CA LEU A 155 9.68 -11.50 28.42
C LEU A 155 8.67 -11.84 29.53
N SER A 156 8.04 -13.00 29.44
CA SER A 156 7.29 -13.52 30.59
C SER A 156 8.29 -13.60 31.71
N GLU A 157 8.14 -12.71 32.67
CA GLU A 157 8.86 -12.83 33.96
C GLU A 157 8.61 -14.23 34.48
N SER A 158 9.60 -15.07 34.33
CA SER A 158 9.68 -16.33 35.07
C SER A 158 10.00 -15.94 36.50
N LEU A 159 8.95 -15.88 37.31
CA LEU A 159 9.04 -15.99 38.77
C LEU A 159 8.96 -17.45 39.13
#